data_ff74cd16cc935e33424f60e7ce724dc6
#
_entry.id   ff74cd16cc935e33424f60e7ce724dc6
#
_cell.length_a   1.000
_cell.length_b   1.000
_cell.length_c   1.000
_cell.angle_alpha   90.00
_cell.angle_beta   90.00
_cell.angle_gamma   90.00
#
_symmetry.space_group_name_H-M   'P 1'
#
loop_
_entity.id
_entity.type
_entity.pdbx_description
1 polymer ?
#
loop_
_entity_poly.entity_id
_entity_poly.type
_entity_poly.pdbx_seq_one_letter_code
_entity_poly.pdbx_strand_id
1 'polypeptide(L)'
;MELLVRTRHRKSNPKLEILNSKQIQMTKIRIFKTKNFPIMSFGFTLIELLVVISIIGLLAGLVISNVAGVRERARDVERKSDLDQIKKALRMYYNDYNSYPASIPTVGDQFSVGSMIYMKLIPKDPVSNQPYTYTRGTCTEDFRLVATLENKSDSGIDKSQDRCSEDTCGAPAAYAEGSYVVCAD
;
A
#
# COMPACT_ATOMS: atom_id res chain seq x y z
N MET A 1 -0.92 -66.07 7.37
CA MET A 1 -0.37 -65.28 6.26
C MET A 1 -0.02 -63.94 6.87
N GLU A 2 1.23 -63.86 7.44
CA GLU A 2 1.69 -62.77 8.27
C GLU A 2 2.23 -61.63 7.41
N LEU A 3 1.74 -60.43 7.61
CA LEU A 3 2.25 -59.21 7.00
C LEU A 3 3.32 -58.61 7.92
N LEU A 4 4.55 -58.75 7.53
CA LEU A 4 5.75 -58.18 8.14
C LEU A 4 5.70 -56.64 8.03
N VAL A 5 5.46 -55.97 9.14
CA VAL A 5 5.62 -54.52 9.31
C VAL A 5 7.12 -54.22 9.48
N ARG A 6 7.71 -53.67 8.46
CA ARG A 6 9.13 -53.26 8.41
C ARG A 6 9.31 -51.92 9.13
N THR A 7 9.65 -51.96 10.40
CA THR A 7 10.06 -50.77 11.17
C THR A 7 11.41 -50.26 10.68
N ARG A 8 11.39 -49.06 10.11
CA ARG A 8 12.59 -48.36 9.66
C ARG A 8 13.29 -47.71 10.86
N HIS A 9 14.37 -48.34 11.34
CA HIS A 9 15.24 -47.77 12.36
C HIS A 9 15.87 -46.47 11.85
N ARG A 10 15.48 -45.36 12.50
CA ARG A 10 16.10 -44.06 12.33
C ARG A 10 17.45 -44.06 13.06
N LYS A 11 18.56 -44.14 12.33
CA LYS A 11 19.91 -43.97 12.89
C LYS A 11 20.01 -42.60 13.55
N SER A 12 20.14 -42.58 14.87
CA SER A 12 20.52 -41.43 15.67
C SER A 12 21.97 -41.05 15.36
N ASN A 13 22.20 -39.80 15.03
CA ASN A 13 23.53 -39.26 14.77
C ASN A 13 24.23 -39.00 16.13
N PRO A 14 25.30 -39.71 16.50
CA PRO A 14 26.02 -39.51 17.76
C PRO A 14 27.14 -38.49 17.57
N LYS A 15 26.84 -37.19 17.44
CA LYS A 15 27.82 -36.10 17.56
C LYS A 15 27.20 -34.85 18.18
N LEU A 16 26.62 -35.05 19.35
CA LEU A 16 26.58 -34.01 20.35
C LEU A 16 27.68 -34.33 21.35
N GLU A 17 28.90 -33.98 21.00
CA GLU A 17 29.99 -33.95 21.95
C GLU A 17 29.67 -32.88 22.98
N ILE A 18 29.42 -33.38 24.19
CA ILE A 18 29.30 -32.57 25.40
C ILE A 18 30.65 -31.86 25.52
N LEU A 19 30.67 -30.58 25.20
CA LEU A 19 31.79 -29.69 25.45
C LEU A 19 32.04 -29.66 26.96
N ASN A 20 33.08 -30.39 27.33
CA ASN A 20 33.58 -30.52 28.69
C ASN A 20 33.87 -29.13 29.28
N SER A 21 33.24 -28.81 30.41
CA SER A 21 33.29 -27.55 31.13
C SER A 21 34.68 -27.13 31.66
N LYS A 22 35.78 -27.80 31.23
CA LYS A 22 37.14 -27.49 31.64
C LYS A 22 38.01 -26.76 30.64
N GLN A 23 37.48 -26.33 29.50
CA GLN A 23 38.24 -25.55 28.52
C GLN A 23 37.75 -24.13 28.30
N ILE A 24 37.07 -23.56 29.31
CA ILE A 24 36.96 -22.10 29.35
C ILE A 24 38.32 -21.61 29.96
N GLN A 25 39.35 -21.65 29.14
CA GLN A 25 40.53 -20.85 29.39
C GLN A 25 40.04 -19.39 29.26
N MET A 26 40.02 -18.72 30.40
CA MET A 26 39.87 -17.30 30.47
C MET A 26 40.88 -16.65 29.52
N THR A 27 40.43 -16.34 28.29
CA THR A 27 41.16 -15.43 27.45
C THR A 27 41.27 -14.13 28.25
N LYS A 28 42.47 -13.88 28.79
CA LYS A 28 42.80 -12.60 29.45
C LYS A 28 42.41 -11.50 28.48
N ILE A 29 41.24 -10.93 28.71
CA ILE A 29 40.83 -9.72 28.01
C ILE A 29 41.89 -8.70 28.44
N ARG A 30 42.82 -8.41 27.55
CA ARG A 30 43.72 -7.26 27.70
C ARG A 30 42.78 -6.05 27.67
N ILE A 31 42.45 -5.57 28.84
CA ILE A 31 41.86 -4.26 29.01
C ILE A 31 42.88 -3.31 28.37
N PHE A 32 42.63 -2.88 27.14
CA PHE A 32 43.37 -1.76 26.58
C PHE A 32 43.16 -0.61 27.57
N LYS A 33 44.20 -0.28 28.31
CA LYS A 33 44.27 0.98 29.03
C LYS A 33 44.02 2.05 27.95
N THR A 34 42.80 2.52 27.84
CA THR A 34 42.49 3.70 27.04
C THR A 34 43.34 4.82 27.64
N LYS A 35 44.37 5.22 26.87
CA LYS A 35 45.07 6.45 27.15
C LYS A 35 44.00 7.49 27.38
N ASN A 36 44.06 8.17 28.53
CA ASN A 36 43.21 9.30 28.80
C ASN A 36 43.35 10.31 27.66
N PHE A 37 42.50 10.17 26.65
CA PHE A 37 42.29 11.26 25.72
C PHE A 37 41.63 12.35 26.52
N PRO A 38 42.24 13.54 26.64
CA PRO A 38 41.58 14.67 27.25
C PRO A 38 40.31 14.88 26.41
N ILE A 39 39.17 14.52 26.99
CA ILE A 39 37.88 14.91 26.47
C ILE A 39 37.87 16.42 26.64
N MET A 40 38.26 17.16 25.60
CA MET A 40 38.02 18.60 25.56
C MET A 40 36.49 18.73 25.60
N SER A 41 35.95 18.92 26.77
CA SER A 41 34.54 19.27 26.96
C SER A 41 34.35 20.69 26.40
N PHE A 42 34.10 20.74 25.10
CA PHE A 42 33.55 21.93 24.47
C PHE A 42 32.14 22.10 25.00
N GLY A 43 31.99 22.94 26.03
CA GLY A 43 30.66 23.32 26.52
C GLY A 43 29.94 24.11 25.45
N PHE A 44 28.74 23.69 25.09
CA PHE A 44 27.84 24.46 24.22
C PHE A 44 27.48 25.78 24.93
N THR A 45 27.55 26.87 24.19
CA THR A 45 27.08 28.15 24.70
C THR A 45 25.57 28.25 24.59
N LEU A 46 24.95 28.97 25.54
CA LEU A 46 23.50 29.18 25.55
C LEU A 46 23.03 29.88 24.26
N ILE A 47 23.84 30.78 23.72
CA ILE A 47 23.55 31.51 22.47
C ILE A 47 23.60 30.59 21.24
N GLU A 48 24.50 29.63 21.16
CA GLU A 48 24.55 28.63 20.09
C GLU A 48 23.28 27.81 20.02
N LEU A 49 22.78 27.36 21.17
CA LEU A 49 21.53 26.62 21.23
C LEU A 49 20.34 27.50 20.80
N LEU A 50 20.29 28.75 21.27
CA LEU A 50 19.21 29.66 20.98
C LEU A 50 19.12 29.99 19.47
N VAL A 51 20.26 30.24 18.80
CA VAL A 51 20.31 30.50 17.37
C VAL A 51 19.83 29.30 16.57
N VAL A 52 20.27 28.09 16.93
CA VAL A 52 19.87 26.85 16.24
C VAL A 52 18.35 26.61 16.33
N ILE A 53 17.78 26.71 17.55
CA ILE A 53 16.33 26.51 17.68
C ILE A 53 15.52 27.60 16.97
N SER A 54 16.03 28.82 16.89
CA SER A 54 15.39 29.92 16.13
C SER A 54 15.34 29.63 14.64
N ILE A 55 16.44 29.13 14.06
CA ILE A 55 16.51 28.77 12.64
C ILE A 55 15.59 27.57 12.36
N ILE A 56 15.63 26.53 13.21
CA ILE A 56 14.75 25.35 13.06
C ILE A 56 13.28 25.77 13.15
N GLY A 57 12.94 26.64 14.09
CA GLY A 57 11.56 27.14 14.23
C GLY A 57 11.07 27.88 13.01
N LEU A 58 11.93 28.73 12.40
CA LEU A 58 11.60 29.44 11.18
C LEU A 58 11.37 28.47 10.01
N LEU A 59 12.29 27.53 9.82
CA LEU A 59 12.19 26.54 8.71
C LEU A 59 11.00 25.60 8.91
N ALA A 60 10.74 25.14 10.13
CA ALA A 60 9.58 24.29 10.43
C ALA A 60 8.25 24.99 10.09
N GLY A 61 8.14 26.29 10.41
CA GLY A 61 6.96 27.08 10.08
C GLY A 61 6.64 27.11 8.57
N LEU A 62 7.66 27.23 7.72
CA LEU A 62 7.52 27.23 6.27
C LEU A 62 7.10 25.86 5.71
N VAL A 63 7.59 24.77 6.31
CA VAL A 63 7.26 23.39 5.86
C VAL A 63 5.83 23.01 6.21
N ILE A 64 5.38 23.32 7.42
CA ILE A 64 4.05 22.91 7.91
C ILE A 64 2.92 23.46 7.05
N SER A 65 3.05 24.67 6.51
CA SER A 65 2.00 25.29 5.68
C SER A 65 1.70 24.52 4.38
N ASN A 66 2.63 23.75 3.87
CA ASN A 66 2.47 23.02 2.60
C ASN A 66 2.06 21.56 2.76
N VAL A 67 2.14 20.99 3.97
CA VAL A 67 1.91 19.54 4.19
C VAL A 67 0.45 19.14 3.93
N ALA A 68 -0.52 20.00 4.18
CA ALA A 68 -1.94 19.67 3.96
C ALA A 68 -2.23 19.33 2.50
N GLY A 69 -1.84 20.20 1.56
CA GLY A 69 -2.07 19.99 0.12
C GLY A 69 -1.30 18.78 -0.45
N VAL A 70 -0.13 18.45 0.13
CA VAL A 70 0.62 17.24 -0.27
C VAL A 70 -0.14 15.98 0.15
N ARG A 71 -0.72 15.96 1.34
CA ARG A 71 -1.53 14.82 1.82
C ARG A 71 -2.78 14.59 0.98
N GLU A 72 -3.49 15.66 0.59
CA GLU A 72 -4.64 15.58 -0.30
C GLU A 72 -4.25 14.95 -1.64
N ARG A 73 -3.19 15.44 -2.28
CA ARG A 73 -2.69 14.88 -3.54
C ARG A 73 -2.25 13.42 -3.40
N ALA A 74 -1.63 13.03 -2.28
CA ALA A 74 -1.24 11.66 -2.04
C ALA A 74 -2.45 10.73 -1.99
N ARG A 75 -3.52 11.12 -1.30
CA ARG A 75 -4.78 10.35 -1.25
C ARG A 75 -5.47 10.29 -2.62
N ASP A 76 -5.41 11.36 -3.40
CA ASP A 76 -5.97 11.36 -4.76
C ASP A 76 -5.20 10.41 -5.71
N VAL A 77 -3.88 10.32 -5.57
CA VAL A 77 -3.08 9.33 -6.30
C VAL A 77 -3.45 7.91 -5.87
N GLU A 78 -3.67 7.68 -4.59
CA GLU A 78 -4.14 6.39 -4.08
C GLU A 78 -5.50 6.02 -4.68
N ARG A 79 -6.49 6.92 -4.68
CA ARG A 79 -7.80 6.73 -5.32
C ARG A 79 -7.68 6.33 -6.79
N LYS A 80 -6.86 7.06 -7.55
CA LYS A 80 -6.61 6.75 -8.97
C LYS A 80 -6.00 5.36 -9.15
N SER A 81 -5.03 5.01 -8.32
CA SER A 81 -4.39 3.69 -8.33
C SER A 81 -5.39 2.57 -8.00
N ASP A 82 -6.27 2.80 -7.05
CA ASP A 82 -7.31 1.85 -6.66
C ASP A 82 -8.29 1.59 -7.80
N LEU A 83 -8.76 2.66 -8.46
CA LEU A 83 -9.66 2.51 -9.61
C LEU A 83 -8.98 1.75 -10.74
N ASP A 84 -7.70 1.99 -11.01
CA ASP A 84 -6.94 1.25 -12.02
C ASP A 84 -6.77 -0.24 -11.66
N GLN A 85 -6.63 -0.57 -10.39
CA GLN A 85 -6.56 -1.96 -9.93
C GLN A 85 -7.91 -2.66 -10.12
N ILE A 86 -9.01 -2.01 -9.73
CA ILE A 86 -10.37 -2.54 -9.93
C ILE A 86 -10.64 -2.71 -11.43
N LYS A 87 -10.28 -1.75 -12.28
CA LYS A 87 -10.40 -1.84 -13.74
C LYS A 87 -9.70 -3.08 -14.30
N LYS A 88 -8.47 -3.35 -13.85
CA LYS A 88 -7.71 -4.54 -14.27
C LYS A 88 -8.43 -5.83 -13.87
N ALA A 89 -8.97 -5.89 -12.65
CA ALA A 89 -9.74 -7.06 -12.20
C ALA A 89 -11.03 -7.25 -13.01
N LEU A 90 -11.73 -6.16 -13.33
CA LEU A 90 -12.92 -6.19 -14.18
C LEU A 90 -12.60 -6.66 -15.60
N ARG A 91 -11.48 -6.25 -16.17
CA ARG A 91 -11.03 -6.74 -17.48
C ARG A 91 -10.69 -8.21 -17.48
N MET A 92 -10.05 -8.71 -16.42
CA MET A 92 -9.82 -10.15 -16.28
C MET A 92 -11.14 -10.91 -16.22
N TYR A 93 -12.11 -10.41 -15.48
CA TYR A 93 -13.46 -10.98 -15.44
C TYR A 93 -14.13 -10.95 -16.82
N TYR A 94 -14.04 -9.84 -17.54
CA TYR A 94 -14.60 -9.70 -18.88
C TYR A 94 -14.01 -10.71 -19.88
N ASN A 95 -12.72 -10.99 -19.80
CA ASN A 95 -12.06 -11.99 -20.64
C ASN A 95 -12.64 -13.40 -20.47
N ASP A 96 -13.12 -13.72 -19.27
CA ASP A 96 -13.68 -15.04 -18.95
C ASP A 96 -15.18 -15.13 -19.28
N TYR A 97 -15.93 -14.03 -19.12
CA TYR A 97 -17.41 -14.03 -19.21
C TYR A 97 -17.98 -13.21 -20.37
N ASN A 98 -17.15 -12.50 -21.14
CA ASN A 98 -17.56 -11.56 -22.20
C ASN A 98 -18.60 -10.53 -21.75
N SER A 99 -18.60 -10.20 -20.48
CA SER A 99 -19.50 -9.22 -19.86
C SER A 99 -18.93 -8.71 -18.55
N TYR A 100 -19.21 -7.47 -18.19
CA TYR A 100 -18.87 -6.96 -16.87
C TYR A 100 -19.91 -7.40 -15.83
N PRO A 101 -19.52 -7.58 -14.55
CA PRO A 101 -20.45 -8.02 -13.52
C PRO A 101 -21.51 -6.95 -13.23
N ALA A 102 -22.70 -7.36 -12.80
CA ALA A 102 -23.77 -6.42 -12.44
C ALA A 102 -23.42 -5.57 -11.20
N SER A 103 -22.61 -6.12 -10.31
CA SER A 103 -22.07 -5.45 -9.12
C SER A 103 -20.70 -6.02 -8.78
N ILE A 104 -19.88 -5.24 -8.11
CA ILE A 104 -18.62 -5.71 -7.50
C ILE A 104 -18.86 -6.08 -6.03
N PRO A 105 -18.03 -6.96 -5.43
CA PRO A 105 -18.12 -7.26 -4.01
C PRO A 105 -17.93 -6.02 -3.13
N THR A 106 -18.29 -6.16 -1.85
CA THR A 106 -18.10 -5.09 -0.87
C THR A 106 -16.62 -4.82 -0.60
N VAL A 107 -16.35 -3.63 -0.09
CA VAL A 107 -15.00 -3.21 0.32
C VAL A 107 -14.42 -4.19 1.33
N GLY A 108 -13.16 -4.55 1.10
CA GLY A 108 -12.46 -5.51 1.96
C GLY A 108 -12.70 -6.97 1.60
N ASP A 109 -13.66 -7.26 0.73
CA ASP A 109 -13.92 -8.62 0.26
C ASP A 109 -13.08 -8.97 -0.97
N GLN A 110 -13.03 -10.25 -1.27
CA GLN A 110 -12.36 -10.79 -2.44
C GLN A 110 -13.30 -10.75 -3.65
N PHE A 111 -12.82 -10.27 -4.79
CA PHE A 111 -13.51 -10.41 -6.04
C PHE A 111 -13.13 -11.75 -6.69
N SER A 112 -14.03 -12.73 -6.59
CA SER A 112 -13.83 -14.08 -7.13
C SER A 112 -15.13 -14.65 -7.66
N VAL A 113 -15.03 -15.56 -8.64
CA VAL A 113 -16.16 -16.36 -9.14
C VAL A 113 -15.70 -17.81 -9.27
N GLY A 114 -16.38 -18.71 -8.58
CA GLY A 114 -15.94 -20.10 -8.46
C GLY A 114 -14.55 -20.19 -7.80
N SER A 115 -13.59 -20.77 -8.51
CA SER A 115 -12.19 -20.89 -8.07
C SER A 115 -11.27 -19.77 -8.56
N MET A 116 -11.76 -18.89 -9.46
CA MET A 116 -10.96 -17.79 -10.02
C MET A 116 -11.04 -16.57 -9.14
N ILE A 117 -9.86 -16.02 -8.80
CA ILE A 117 -9.70 -14.80 -8.00
C ILE A 117 -9.23 -13.69 -8.91
N TYR A 118 -10.04 -12.67 -9.13
CA TYR A 118 -9.72 -11.48 -9.93
C TYR A 118 -9.02 -10.40 -9.11
N MET A 119 -9.44 -10.24 -7.85
CA MET A 119 -8.81 -9.34 -6.89
C MET A 119 -8.95 -9.89 -5.48
N LYS A 120 -7.86 -9.89 -4.72
CA LYS A 120 -7.85 -10.44 -3.36
C LYS A 120 -8.59 -9.56 -2.35
N LEU A 121 -8.59 -8.27 -2.56
CA LEU A 121 -9.16 -7.28 -1.66
C LEU A 121 -9.66 -6.09 -2.47
N ILE A 122 -10.95 -5.79 -2.39
CA ILE A 122 -11.51 -4.58 -2.99
C ILE A 122 -11.07 -3.37 -2.14
N PRO A 123 -10.37 -2.38 -2.74
CA PRO A 123 -9.91 -1.21 -2.02
C PRO A 123 -11.06 -0.29 -1.63
N LYS A 124 -10.78 0.58 -0.67
CA LYS A 124 -11.72 1.57 -0.13
C LYS A 124 -11.12 2.96 -0.21
N ASP A 125 -11.99 3.97 -0.24
CA ASP A 125 -11.55 5.36 -0.15
C ASP A 125 -10.72 5.60 1.13
N PRO A 126 -9.53 6.21 1.05
CA PRO A 126 -8.63 6.39 2.19
C PRO A 126 -9.15 7.32 3.29
N VAL A 127 -10.17 8.13 3.00
CA VAL A 127 -10.75 9.08 3.97
C VAL A 127 -12.10 8.59 4.48
N SER A 128 -13.03 8.32 3.57
CA SER A 128 -14.40 7.94 3.94
C SER A 128 -14.51 6.48 4.36
N ASN A 129 -13.54 5.63 4.00
CA ASN A 129 -13.58 4.18 4.13
C ASN A 129 -14.77 3.52 3.39
N GLN A 130 -15.40 4.24 2.47
CA GLN A 130 -16.52 3.77 1.66
C GLN A 130 -16.05 3.14 0.35
N PRO A 131 -16.90 2.30 -0.28
CA PRO A 131 -16.62 1.76 -1.60
C PRO A 131 -16.61 2.87 -2.66
N TYR A 132 -15.82 2.68 -3.70
CA TYR A 132 -15.93 3.47 -4.92
C TYR A 132 -17.24 3.13 -5.64
N THR A 133 -17.83 4.13 -6.28
CA THR A 133 -19.09 3.92 -6.99
C THR A 133 -18.83 3.12 -8.26
N TYR A 134 -19.45 1.96 -8.35
CA TYR A 134 -19.45 1.11 -9.54
C TYR A 134 -20.83 1.10 -10.16
N THR A 135 -20.92 1.34 -11.45
CA THR A 135 -22.14 1.19 -12.25
C THR A 135 -21.80 0.46 -13.52
N ARG A 136 -22.62 -0.56 -13.85
CA ARG A 136 -22.61 -1.17 -15.18
C ARG A 136 -23.62 -0.43 -16.06
N GLY A 137 -23.22 -0.09 -17.28
CA GLY A 137 -24.12 0.50 -18.28
C GLY A 137 -25.30 -0.43 -18.64
N THR A 138 -26.19 0.04 -19.49
CA THR A 138 -27.29 -0.77 -20.04
C THR A 138 -26.78 -1.95 -20.88
N CYS A 139 -25.63 -1.77 -21.53
CA CYS A 139 -24.89 -2.87 -22.17
C CYS A 139 -24.04 -3.59 -21.12
N THR A 140 -23.85 -4.90 -21.33
CA THR A 140 -22.98 -5.71 -20.46
C THR A 140 -21.49 -5.49 -20.72
N GLU A 141 -21.15 -4.71 -21.71
CA GLU A 141 -19.78 -4.49 -22.23
C GLU A 141 -19.14 -3.19 -21.70
N ASP A 142 -19.89 -2.41 -20.90
CA ASP A 142 -19.37 -1.18 -20.32
C ASP A 142 -19.60 -1.09 -18.81
N PHE A 143 -18.72 -0.36 -18.15
CA PHE A 143 -18.82 -0.05 -16.72
C PHE A 143 -18.23 1.34 -16.43
N ARG A 144 -18.59 1.88 -15.29
CA ARG A 144 -18.01 3.09 -14.72
C ARG A 144 -17.64 2.91 -13.28
N LEU A 145 -16.44 3.34 -12.96
CA LEU A 145 -15.93 3.47 -11.60
C LEU A 145 -15.68 4.95 -11.33
N VAL A 146 -16.19 5.44 -10.22
CA VAL A 146 -16.09 6.86 -9.88
C VAL A 146 -15.48 7.02 -8.49
N ALA A 147 -14.46 7.90 -8.39
CA ALA A 147 -13.91 8.40 -7.14
C ALA A 147 -13.99 9.92 -7.11
N THR A 148 -14.32 10.50 -5.96
CA THR A 148 -14.29 11.96 -5.78
C THR A 148 -12.92 12.37 -5.26
N LEU A 149 -12.19 13.19 -6.02
CA LEU A 149 -10.90 13.74 -5.63
C LEU A 149 -11.06 14.93 -4.71
N GLU A 150 -10.11 15.10 -3.79
CA GLU A 150 -10.05 16.26 -2.90
C GLU A 150 -9.52 17.49 -3.65
N ASN A 151 -8.52 17.30 -4.53
CA ASN A 151 -8.02 18.34 -5.40
C ASN A 151 -8.89 18.48 -6.65
N LYS A 152 -9.90 19.34 -6.60
CA LYS A 152 -10.81 19.58 -7.72
C LYS A 152 -10.16 20.22 -8.96
N SER A 153 -8.96 20.78 -8.81
CA SER A 153 -8.17 21.35 -9.90
C SER A 153 -7.23 20.35 -10.58
N ASP A 154 -7.42 19.06 -10.33
CA ASP A 154 -6.60 18.03 -10.96
C ASP A 154 -6.98 17.87 -12.43
N SER A 155 -6.03 18.11 -13.33
CA SER A 155 -6.24 18.02 -14.77
C SER A 155 -6.60 16.62 -15.29
N GLY A 156 -6.48 15.60 -14.44
CA GLY A 156 -6.92 14.25 -14.74
C GLY A 156 -8.44 14.08 -14.67
N ILE A 157 -9.15 14.95 -13.98
CA ILE A 157 -10.62 14.91 -13.86
C ILE A 157 -11.24 15.07 -15.23
N ASP A 158 -11.00 16.20 -15.88
CA ASP A 158 -11.60 16.50 -17.19
C ASP A 158 -11.25 15.44 -18.22
N LYS A 159 -9.96 15.05 -18.28
CA LYS A 159 -9.51 14.00 -19.21
C LYS A 159 -10.17 12.63 -18.95
N SER A 160 -10.48 12.32 -17.71
CA SER A 160 -11.14 11.06 -17.36
C SER A 160 -12.62 11.09 -17.73
N GLN A 161 -13.28 12.22 -17.52
CA GLN A 161 -14.67 12.44 -17.88
C GLN A 161 -14.85 12.48 -19.38
N ASP A 162 -13.99 13.18 -20.13
CA ASP A 162 -14.01 13.21 -21.60
C ASP A 162 -13.88 11.82 -22.20
N ARG A 163 -12.97 11.00 -21.68
CA ARG A 163 -12.77 9.61 -22.15
C ARG A 163 -14.00 8.74 -21.92
N CYS A 164 -14.69 8.94 -20.82
CA CYS A 164 -15.86 8.16 -20.42
C CYS A 164 -17.19 8.84 -20.76
N SER A 165 -17.17 9.93 -21.55
CA SER A 165 -18.37 10.67 -21.97
C SER A 165 -19.06 10.01 -23.16
N GLU A 166 -18.32 9.34 -24.03
CA GLU A 166 -18.88 8.61 -25.16
C GLU A 166 -19.44 7.27 -24.70
N ASP A 167 -20.67 7.30 -24.26
CA ASP A 167 -21.37 6.10 -23.83
C ASP A 167 -22.08 5.47 -25.04
N THR A 168 -21.51 4.41 -25.56
CA THR A 168 -22.17 3.60 -26.60
C THR A 168 -23.41 2.88 -26.07
N CYS A 169 -23.59 2.86 -24.75
CA CYS A 169 -24.56 2.03 -24.03
C CYS A 169 -25.58 2.83 -23.21
N GLY A 170 -25.72 4.13 -23.42
CA GLY A 170 -26.69 4.94 -22.69
C GLY A 170 -26.35 6.44 -22.66
N ALA A 171 -27.22 7.26 -22.07
CA ALA A 171 -26.97 8.68 -21.94
C ALA A 171 -25.75 8.96 -21.06
N PRO A 172 -24.94 9.96 -21.43
CA PRO A 172 -23.78 10.34 -20.61
C PRO A 172 -24.23 10.69 -19.20
N ALA A 173 -23.65 10.05 -18.20
CA ALA A 173 -23.90 10.39 -16.81
C ALA A 173 -23.28 11.76 -16.55
N ALA A 174 -24.06 12.68 -16.00
CA ALA A 174 -23.50 13.90 -15.43
C ALA A 174 -22.68 13.53 -14.20
N TYR A 175 -21.39 13.79 -14.24
CA TYR A 175 -20.52 13.56 -13.11
C TYR A 175 -20.54 14.75 -12.14
N ALA A 176 -20.50 14.46 -10.86
CA ALA A 176 -20.34 15.51 -9.86
C ALA A 176 -18.97 16.18 -9.99
N GLU A 177 -18.88 17.44 -9.56
CA GLU A 177 -17.61 18.17 -9.53
C GLU A 177 -16.53 17.40 -8.74
N GLY A 178 -15.34 17.29 -9.31
CA GLY A 178 -14.22 16.56 -8.70
C GLY A 178 -14.26 15.05 -8.93
N SER A 179 -15.20 14.52 -9.70
CA SER A 179 -15.27 13.10 -10.00
C SER A 179 -14.22 12.68 -11.02
N TYR A 180 -13.36 11.76 -10.62
CA TYR A 180 -12.45 11.03 -11.51
C TYR A 180 -13.11 9.72 -11.91
N VAL A 181 -13.16 9.45 -13.20
CA VAL A 181 -13.93 8.34 -13.80
C VAL A 181 -13.03 7.38 -14.55
N VAL A 182 -13.30 6.10 -14.40
CA VAL A 182 -12.65 5.03 -15.16
C VAL A 182 -13.76 4.16 -15.81
N CYS A 183 -13.65 3.90 -17.10
CA CYS A 183 -14.60 3.11 -17.88
C CYS A 183 -13.91 1.96 -18.62
N ALA A 184 -14.69 1.14 -19.29
CA ALA A 184 -14.19 0.15 -20.26
C ALA A 184 -13.49 0.90 -21.42
N ASP A 185 -12.36 0.35 -21.92
CA ASP A 185 -11.66 0.83 -23.13
C ASP A 185 -11.95 -0.08 -24.28
#